data_3f0fe5688f923d2ea83ae9d7f608aaaf
#
_entry.id   3f0fe5688f923d2ea83ae9d7f608aaaf
#
_cell.length_a   1.000
_cell.length_b   1.000
_cell.length_c   1.000
_cell.angle_alpha   90.00
_cell.angle_beta   90.00
_cell.angle_gamma   90.00
#
_symmetry.space_group_name_H-M   'P 1'
#
loop_
_entity.id
_entity.type
_entity.pdbx_description
1 polymer ?
#
loop_
_entity_poly.entity_id
_entity_poly.type
_entity_poly.pdbx_seq_one_letter_code
_entity_poly.pdbx_strand_id
1 'polypeptide(L)'
;MSLDTIKLPIAAELNTFELHFRDAMKSNVPLLDKITWYIVQRKGKQVRPMLVLLSARLFGPIAEPSYTAASMVELLHTATLVHDDVVDDSNERRGFFSINALWKNKIAVLVGDFLLSQGLLLSVRSQQFILLELVSRAVKEMAEGELMQMEKARRLDIKEEVYFEIIRQKTASLIAAACCAGAVSTAPGNDEIRQRMWLFGEKTGMAFQIRDDLFDFGDDDIGKPLGIDIKEKKMTLPLIYALNQAERSERRRIINIVKNESHKPEKVEEVIQFVRQSGGLEYAREAMYRYRQEAFDLLDAVPESSARQSLRDLLVFVTERKL
;
A
#
# COMPACT_ATOMS: atom_id res chain seq x y z
N MET A 1 -5.02 -12.25 -16.09
CA MET A 1 -5.04 -10.90 -16.74
C MET A 1 -3.68 -10.26 -16.56
N SER A 2 -3.13 -9.55 -17.57
CA SER A 2 -1.80 -8.93 -17.47
C SER A 2 -1.91 -7.45 -17.09
N LEU A 3 -0.88 -6.92 -16.42
CA LEU A 3 -0.80 -5.47 -16.14
C LEU A 3 -0.79 -4.63 -17.42
N ASP A 4 -0.26 -5.15 -18.52
CA ASP A 4 -0.18 -4.42 -19.78
C ASP A 4 -1.57 -4.18 -20.38
N THR A 5 -2.48 -5.16 -20.26
CA THR A 5 -3.89 -4.98 -20.64
C THR A 5 -4.58 -3.91 -19.80
N ILE A 6 -4.34 -3.91 -18.49
CA ILE A 6 -4.92 -2.93 -17.56
C ILE A 6 -4.46 -1.50 -17.87
N LYS A 7 -3.23 -1.32 -18.33
CA LYS A 7 -2.63 -0.01 -18.66
C LYS A 7 -3.13 0.59 -19.96
N LEU A 8 -3.71 -0.18 -20.88
CA LEU A 8 -4.06 0.28 -22.22
C LEU A 8 -4.79 1.62 -22.26
N PRO A 9 -5.83 1.89 -21.43
CA PRO A 9 -6.56 3.16 -21.50
C PRO A 9 -5.76 4.40 -21.10
N ILE A 10 -4.59 4.22 -20.47
CA ILE A 10 -3.73 5.28 -19.93
C ILE A 10 -2.26 5.12 -20.31
N ALA A 11 -1.95 4.34 -21.34
CA ALA A 11 -0.56 4.00 -21.69
C ALA A 11 0.28 5.24 -22.07
N ALA A 12 -0.30 6.17 -22.85
CA ALA A 12 0.37 7.42 -23.20
C ALA A 12 0.56 8.33 -21.98
N GLU A 13 -0.44 8.38 -21.12
CA GLU A 13 -0.43 9.20 -19.90
C GLU A 13 0.56 8.66 -18.85
N LEU A 14 0.76 7.35 -18.77
CA LEU A 14 1.80 6.77 -17.92
C LEU A 14 3.20 7.18 -18.37
N ASN A 15 3.45 7.24 -19.67
CA ASN A 15 4.72 7.74 -20.20
C ASN A 15 4.93 9.22 -19.87
N THR A 16 3.90 10.04 -20.00
CA THR A 16 3.93 11.46 -19.64
C THR A 16 4.16 11.62 -18.13
N PHE A 17 3.45 10.85 -17.30
CA PHE A 17 3.67 10.84 -15.86
C PHE A 17 5.13 10.52 -15.50
N GLU A 18 5.78 9.57 -16.17
CA GLU A 18 7.17 9.24 -15.89
C GLU A 18 8.13 10.42 -16.11
N LEU A 19 7.85 11.27 -17.08
CA LEU A 19 8.61 12.49 -17.30
C LEU A 19 8.39 13.49 -16.16
N HIS A 20 7.13 13.75 -15.78
CA HIS A 20 6.79 14.62 -14.66
C HIS A 20 7.40 14.15 -13.34
N PHE A 21 7.29 12.86 -13.05
CA PHE A 21 7.86 12.26 -11.84
C PHE A 21 9.38 12.38 -11.79
N ARG A 22 10.08 12.13 -12.89
CA ARG A 22 11.52 12.29 -12.99
C ARG A 22 11.94 13.75 -12.81
N ASP A 23 11.22 14.69 -13.44
CA ASP A 23 11.50 16.11 -13.32
C ASP A 23 11.30 16.62 -11.89
N ALA A 24 10.26 16.14 -11.19
CA ALA A 24 10.01 16.47 -9.79
C ALA A 24 11.12 16.01 -8.83
N MET A 25 11.91 15.00 -9.21
CA MET A 25 13.01 14.47 -8.38
C MET A 25 14.38 15.06 -8.70
N LYS A 26 14.50 15.95 -9.68
CA LYS A 26 15.79 16.60 -10.02
C LYS A 26 16.33 17.43 -8.88
N SER A 27 17.64 17.37 -8.69
CA SER A 27 18.37 18.17 -7.70
C SER A 27 19.69 18.69 -8.27
N ASN A 28 20.12 19.85 -7.79
CA ASN A 28 21.44 20.43 -8.08
C ASN A 28 22.55 19.82 -7.19
N VAL A 29 22.20 18.96 -6.23
CA VAL A 29 23.16 18.26 -5.37
C VAL A 29 23.53 16.93 -6.03
N PRO A 30 24.79 16.73 -6.49
CA PRO A 30 25.17 15.55 -7.28
C PRO A 30 24.89 14.22 -6.58
N LEU A 31 25.08 14.15 -5.27
CA LEU A 31 24.79 12.93 -4.50
C LEU A 31 23.29 12.63 -4.52
N LEU A 32 22.45 13.63 -4.33
CA LEU A 32 21.00 13.47 -4.30
C LEU A 32 20.47 13.08 -5.69
N ASP A 33 20.98 13.72 -6.75
CA ASP A 33 20.62 13.37 -8.14
C ASP A 33 21.00 11.91 -8.48
N LYS A 34 22.15 11.44 -8.03
CA LYS A 34 22.55 10.03 -8.17
C LYS A 34 21.60 9.09 -7.45
N ILE A 35 21.14 9.43 -6.24
CA ILE A 35 20.23 8.59 -5.46
C ILE A 35 18.84 8.58 -6.08
N THR A 36 18.31 9.73 -6.48
CA THR A 36 16.99 9.80 -7.14
C THR A 36 17.00 9.08 -8.48
N TRP A 37 18.09 9.14 -9.24
CA TRP A 37 18.27 8.31 -10.44
C TRP A 37 18.21 6.81 -10.10
N TYR A 38 18.88 6.37 -9.04
CA TYR A 38 18.83 4.98 -8.57
C TYR A 38 17.41 4.55 -8.24
N ILE A 39 16.62 5.40 -7.56
CA ILE A 39 15.21 5.15 -7.24
C ILE A 39 14.38 4.97 -8.53
N VAL A 40 14.52 5.88 -9.49
CA VAL A 40 13.78 5.85 -10.77
C VAL A 40 14.06 4.57 -11.58
N GLN A 41 15.30 4.10 -11.59
CA GLN A 41 15.67 2.87 -12.31
C GLN A 41 15.06 1.60 -11.70
N ARG A 42 14.65 1.65 -10.43
CA ARG A 42 14.11 0.51 -9.66
C ARG A 42 12.63 0.66 -9.32
N LYS A 43 11.91 1.38 -10.18
CA LYS A 43 10.47 1.54 -10.06
C LYS A 43 9.75 0.18 -10.05
N GLY A 44 8.72 0.10 -9.21
CA GLY A 44 7.87 -1.08 -9.14
C GLY A 44 6.83 -1.15 -10.27
N LYS A 45 5.75 -1.86 -10.02
CA LYS A 45 4.62 -2.03 -10.95
C LYS A 45 3.81 -0.74 -11.22
N GLN A 46 4.11 0.35 -10.53
CA GLN A 46 3.44 1.67 -10.63
C GLN A 46 1.92 1.62 -10.43
N VAL A 47 1.46 0.76 -9.54
CA VAL A 47 0.02 0.57 -9.26
C VAL A 47 -0.64 1.88 -8.80
N ARG A 48 0.03 2.70 -7.97
CA ARG A 48 -0.53 3.95 -7.46
C ARG A 48 -0.72 5.01 -8.54
N PRO A 49 0.27 5.31 -9.39
CA PRO A 49 0.05 6.15 -10.58
C PRO A 49 -1.07 5.64 -11.48
N MET A 50 -1.18 4.31 -11.70
CA MET A 50 -2.29 3.75 -12.46
C MET A 50 -3.64 4.04 -11.81
N LEU A 51 -3.75 3.87 -10.49
CA LEU A 51 -4.98 4.19 -9.75
C LEU A 51 -5.36 5.67 -9.91
N VAL A 52 -4.40 6.60 -9.79
CA VAL A 52 -4.64 8.03 -10.00
C VAL A 52 -5.15 8.30 -11.42
N LEU A 53 -4.42 7.85 -12.45
CA LEU A 53 -4.72 8.17 -13.84
C LEU A 53 -6.03 7.49 -14.33
N LEU A 54 -6.28 6.24 -13.92
CA LEU A 54 -7.54 5.56 -14.22
C LEU A 54 -8.73 6.24 -13.54
N SER A 55 -8.57 6.65 -12.26
CA SER A 55 -9.60 7.39 -11.54
C SER A 55 -9.88 8.76 -12.16
N ALA A 56 -8.84 9.46 -12.63
CA ALA A 56 -9.00 10.70 -13.40
C ALA A 56 -9.79 10.47 -14.70
N ARG A 57 -9.43 9.43 -15.46
CA ARG A 57 -10.06 9.08 -16.75
C ARG A 57 -11.53 8.72 -16.60
N LEU A 58 -12.01 8.27 -15.43
CA LEU A 58 -13.43 7.99 -15.19
C LEU A 58 -14.32 9.23 -15.34
N PHE A 59 -13.82 10.41 -14.99
CA PHE A 59 -14.62 11.61 -14.85
C PHE A 59 -14.25 12.71 -15.82
N GLY A 60 -13.19 12.54 -16.62
CA GLY A 60 -12.78 13.50 -17.61
C GLY A 60 -11.45 13.20 -18.30
N PRO A 61 -11.02 14.09 -19.21
CA PRO A 61 -9.71 13.97 -19.84
C PRO A 61 -8.59 14.20 -18.82
N ILE A 62 -7.55 13.36 -18.88
CA ILE A 62 -6.36 13.54 -18.06
C ILE A 62 -5.63 14.82 -18.50
N ALA A 63 -5.26 15.64 -17.52
CA ALA A 63 -4.61 16.93 -17.71
C ALA A 63 -3.53 17.15 -16.63
N GLU A 64 -2.88 18.32 -16.66
CA GLU A 64 -1.79 18.67 -15.74
C GLU A 64 -2.08 18.40 -14.24
N PRO A 65 -3.28 18.70 -13.68
CA PRO A 65 -3.60 18.35 -12.31
C PRO A 65 -3.53 16.84 -12.02
N SER A 66 -3.85 15.99 -13.01
CA SER A 66 -3.80 14.53 -12.86
C SER A 66 -2.36 14.02 -12.80
N TYR A 67 -1.44 14.59 -13.57
CA TYR A 67 -0.01 14.28 -13.51
C TYR A 67 0.62 14.79 -12.21
N THR A 68 0.20 15.96 -11.74
CA THR A 68 0.56 16.48 -10.43
C THR A 68 0.13 15.52 -9.32
N ALA A 69 -1.13 15.06 -9.33
CA ALA A 69 -1.67 14.10 -8.36
C ALA A 69 -0.88 12.79 -8.38
N ALA A 70 -0.62 12.22 -9.56
CA ALA A 70 0.12 10.97 -9.69
C ALA A 70 1.57 11.11 -9.18
N SER A 71 2.23 12.22 -9.50
CA SER A 71 3.60 12.50 -9.05
C SER A 71 3.67 12.70 -7.54
N MET A 72 2.73 13.44 -6.94
CA MET A 72 2.65 13.62 -5.49
C MET A 72 2.48 12.28 -4.77
N VAL A 73 1.52 11.46 -5.18
CA VAL A 73 1.25 10.16 -4.56
C VAL A 73 2.48 9.26 -4.64
N GLU A 74 3.17 9.21 -5.79
CA GLU A 74 4.34 8.34 -5.95
C GLU A 74 5.58 8.89 -5.23
N LEU A 75 5.78 10.22 -5.17
CA LEU A 75 6.84 10.85 -4.36
C LEU A 75 6.68 10.52 -2.88
N LEU A 76 5.48 10.69 -2.35
CA LEU A 76 5.19 10.41 -0.95
C LEU A 76 5.30 8.92 -0.64
N HIS A 77 4.79 8.05 -1.51
CA HIS A 77 4.99 6.62 -1.34
C HIS A 77 6.47 6.24 -1.34
N THR A 78 7.25 6.83 -2.25
CA THR A 78 8.69 6.56 -2.30
C THR A 78 9.40 7.08 -1.05
N ALA A 79 9.02 8.26 -0.56
CA ALA A 79 9.55 8.81 0.69
C ALA A 79 9.26 7.90 1.89
N THR A 80 8.01 7.43 2.02
CA THR A 80 7.64 6.50 3.12
C THR A 80 8.41 5.20 3.03
N LEU A 81 8.56 4.61 1.83
CA LEU A 81 9.36 3.40 1.66
C LEU A 81 10.83 3.58 2.07
N VAL A 82 11.43 4.75 1.77
CA VAL A 82 12.82 5.05 2.17
C VAL A 82 12.93 5.21 3.69
N HIS A 83 11.94 5.83 4.34
CA HIS A 83 11.89 5.94 5.80
C HIS A 83 11.63 4.58 6.46
N ASP A 84 10.71 3.79 5.93
CA ASP A 84 10.39 2.43 6.44
C ASP A 84 11.62 1.53 6.38
N ASP A 85 12.43 1.58 5.30
CA ASP A 85 13.68 0.81 5.21
C ASP A 85 14.66 1.15 6.34
N VAL A 86 14.65 2.40 6.84
CA VAL A 86 15.46 2.81 7.99
C VAL A 86 14.85 2.32 9.31
N VAL A 87 13.53 2.40 9.45
CA VAL A 87 12.80 2.00 10.66
C VAL A 87 12.87 0.49 10.86
N ASP A 88 12.74 -0.28 9.77
CA ASP A 88 12.76 -1.75 9.76
C ASP A 88 14.18 -2.33 9.66
N ASP A 89 15.22 -1.47 9.58
CA ASP A 89 16.63 -1.86 9.31
C ASP A 89 16.77 -2.79 8.10
N SER A 90 15.95 -2.55 7.08
CA SER A 90 15.87 -3.38 5.87
C SER A 90 17.04 -3.10 4.95
N ASN A 91 17.80 -4.16 4.57
CA ASN A 91 18.94 -4.03 3.66
C ASN A 91 18.57 -4.21 2.19
N GLU A 92 17.42 -4.82 1.90
CA GLU A 92 16.97 -5.12 0.54
C GLU A 92 15.49 -4.75 0.34
N ARG A 93 15.19 -4.24 -0.86
CA ARG A 93 13.83 -3.96 -1.32
C ARG A 93 13.67 -4.35 -2.79
N ARG A 94 12.70 -5.22 -3.08
CA ARG A 94 12.41 -5.71 -4.45
C ARG A 94 13.64 -6.36 -5.13
N GLY A 95 14.49 -7.07 -4.38
CA GLY A 95 15.70 -7.70 -4.90
C GLY A 95 16.88 -6.75 -5.14
N PHE A 96 16.79 -5.51 -4.66
CA PHE A 96 17.86 -4.52 -4.74
C PHE A 96 18.21 -3.99 -3.35
N PHE A 97 19.44 -3.53 -3.17
CA PHE A 97 19.83 -2.86 -1.94
C PHE A 97 18.97 -1.62 -1.68
N SER A 98 18.55 -1.47 -0.43
CA SER A 98 17.82 -0.28 0.04
C SER A 98 18.75 0.95 0.08
N ILE A 99 18.16 2.14 0.20
CA ILE A 99 18.93 3.39 0.27
C ILE A 99 19.81 3.44 1.52
N ASN A 100 19.30 3.00 2.67
CA ASN A 100 20.08 2.94 3.92
C ASN A 100 21.22 1.92 3.86
N ALA A 101 21.06 0.80 3.15
CA ALA A 101 22.14 -0.16 2.95
C ALA A 101 23.30 0.44 2.13
N LEU A 102 23.00 1.18 1.05
CA LEU A 102 24.01 1.76 0.16
C LEU A 102 24.60 3.07 0.71
N TRP A 103 23.79 3.95 1.27
CA TRP A 103 24.20 5.32 1.65
C TRP A 103 24.06 5.63 3.14
N LYS A 104 23.66 4.66 3.97
CA LYS A 104 23.45 4.75 5.42
C LYS A 104 22.20 5.54 5.82
N ASN A 105 21.75 5.29 7.04
CA ASN A 105 20.49 5.83 7.58
C ASN A 105 20.37 7.35 7.49
N LYS A 106 21.45 8.09 7.78
CA LYS A 106 21.43 9.58 7.72
C LYS A 106 21.08 10.10 6.31
N ILE A 107 21.63 9.47 5.28
CA ILE A 107 21.35 9.85 3.89
C ILE A 107 19.93 9.42 3.50
N ALA A 108 19.51 8.22 3.89
CA ALA A 108 18.17 7.74 3.62
C ALA A 108 17.09 8.66 4.20
N VAL A 109 17.22 9.08 5.47
CA VAL A 109 16.30 10.04 6.09
C VAL A 109 16.24 11.35 5.30
N LEU A 110 17.39 11.96 4.94
CA LEU A 110 17.43 13.22 4.17
C LEU A 110 16.82 13.05 2.76
N VAL A 111 16.99 11.88 2.13
CA VAL A 111 16.37 11.58 0.83
C VAL A 111 14.85 11.48 0.96
N GLY A 112 14.36 10.80 2.00
CA GLY A 112 12.92 10.73 2.28
C GLY A 112 12.32 12.12 2.53
N ASP A 113 12.99 12.96 3.33
CA ASP A 113 12.57 14.35 3.59
C ASP A 113 12.56 15.20 2.31
N PHE A 114 13.55 15.02 1.43
CA PHE A 114 13.59 15.68 0.13
C PHE A 114 12.40 15.28 -0.74
N LEU A 115 12.12 13.99 -0.88
CA LEU A 115 11.00 13.49 -1.69
C LEU A 115 9.66 13.97 -1.14
N LEU A 116 9.48 13.95 0.18
CA LEU A 116 8.30 14.49 0.86
C LEU A 116 8.14 16.00 0.54
N SER A 117 9.21 16.77 0.69
CA SER A 117 9.21 18.21 0.42
C SER A 117 8.89 18.52 -1.04
N GLN A 118 9.42 17.74 -1.98
CA GLN A 118 9.11 17.88 -3.42
C GLN A 118 7.63 17.64 -3.71
N GLY A 119 7.01 16.63 -3.10
CA GLY A 119 5.57 16.40 -3.23
C GLY A 119 4.74 17.58 -2.73
N LEU A 120 5.08 18.15 -1.56
CA LEU A 120 4.42 19.33 -1.01
C LEU A 120 4.59 20.55 -1.91
N LEU A 121 5.83 20.83 -2.36
CA LEU A 121 6.12 21.96 -3.24
C LEU A 121 5.42 21.86 -4.59
N LEU A 122 5.30 20.66 -5.15
CA LEU A 122 4.60 20.42 -6.41
C LEU A 122 3.13 20.85 -6.31
N SER A 123 2.45 20.50 -5.22
CA SER A 123 1.07 20.91 -4.97
C SER A 123 0.92 22.43 -4.78
N VAL A 124 1.80 23.04 -3.98
CA VAL A 124 1.75 24.49 -3.71
C VAL A 124 1.99 25.29 -5.00
N ARG A 125 3.01 24.92 -5.79
CA ARG A 125 3.35 25.61 -7.06
C ARG A 125 2.25 25.49 -8.11
N SER A 126 1.56 24.34 -8.16
CA SER A 126 0.43 24.12 -9.07
C SER A 126 -0.91 24.60 -8.50
N GLN A 127 -0.93 25.19 -7.28
CA GLN A 127 -2.15 25.63 -6.57
C GLN A 127 -3.19 24.53 -6.36
N GLN A 128 -2.75 23.27 -6.26
CA GLN A 128 -3.62 22.11 -6.07
C GLN A 128 -3.79 21.78 -4.58
N PHE A 129 -4.41 22.71 -3.82
CA PHE A 129 -4.53 22.59 -2.36
C PHE A 129 -5.39 21.42 -1.90
N ILE A 130 -6.40 21.00 -2.69
CA ILE A 130 -7.20 19.82 -2.37
C ILE A 130 -6.36 18.54 -2.48
N LEU A 131 -5.44 18.46 -3.44
CA LEU A 131 -4.51 17.33 -3.54
C LEU A 131 -3.56 17.31 -2.35
N LEU A 132 -3.08 18.49 -1.91
CA LEU A 132 -2.23 18.62 -0.73
C LEU A 132 -2.95 18.12 0.53
N GLU A 133 -4.21 18.50 0.73
CA GLU A 133 -5.03 18.03 1.85
C GLU A 133 -5.15 16.51 1.87
N LEU A 134 -5.57 15.92 0.72
CA LEU A 134 -5.79 14.48 0.59
C LEU A 134 -4.54 13.67 0.90
N VAL A 135 -3.42 14.09 0.36
CA VAL A 135 -2.15 13.35 0.49
C VAL A 135 -1.53 13.57 1.86
N SER A 136 -1.61 14.80 2.42
CA SER A 136 -1.13 15.07 3.78
C SER A 136 -1.93 14.28 4.83
N ARG A 137 -3.25 14.16 4.63
CA ARG A 137 -4.09 13.30 5.47
C ARG A 137 -3.65 11.84 5.40
N ALA A 138 -3.38 11.31 4.21
CA ALA A 138 -2.92 9.93 4.06
C ALA A 138 -1.58 9.70 4.77
N VAL A 139 -0.60 10.60 4.62
CA VAL A 139 0.71 10.50 5.31
C VAL A 139 0.55 10.52 6.82
N LYS A 140 -0.32 11.39 7.36
CA LYS A 140 -0.64 11.43 8.79
C LYS A 140 -1.21 10.08 9.24
N GLU A 141 -2.24 9.57 8.55
CA GLU A 141 -2.89 8.31 8.89
C GLU A 141 -1.88 7.14 8.80
N MET A 142 -1.00 7.11 7.79
CA MET A 142 0.05 6.08 7.66
C MET A 142 0.98 6.06 8.86
N ALA A 143 1.45 7.22 9.32
CA ALA A 143 2.33 7.32 10.48
C ALA A 143 1.61 6.91 11.78
N GLU A 144 0.36 7.31 11.98
CA GLU A 144 -0.47 6.90 13.11
C GLU A 144 -0.72 5.39 13.11
N GLY A 145 -1.01 4.80 11.95
CA GLY A 145 -1.21 3.35 11.78
C GLY A 145 0.05 2.54 12.08
N GLU A 146 1.24 3.03 11.63
CA GLU A 146 2.52 2.37 11.94
C GLU A 146 2.82 2.39 13.43
N LEU A 147 2.67 3.53 14.10
CA LEU A 147 2.86 3.65 15.54
C LEU A 147 1.88 2.77 16.33
N MET A 148 0.61 2.71 15.89
CA MET A 148 -0.40 1.82 16.47
C MET A 148 0.00 0.35 16.32
N GLN A 149 0.48 -0.06 15.15
CA GLN A 149 0.98 -1.42 14.90
C GLN A 149 2.15 -1.75 15.83
N MET A 150 3.15 -0.86 15.96
CA MET A 150 4.30 -1.05 16.84
C MET A 150 3.89 -1.15 18.32
N GLU A 151 2.95 -0.32 18.78
CA GLU A 151 2.44 -0.39 20.15
C GLU A 151 1.77 -1.75 20.43
N LYS A 152 0.92 -2.20 19.50
CA LYS A 152 0.15 -3.43 19.65
C LYS A 152 1.02 -4.69 19.50
N ALA A 153 2.01 -4.67 18.61
CA ALA A 153 2.96 -5.78 18.46
C ALA A 153 3.69 -6.14 19.78
N ARG A 154 3.91 -5.15 20.66
CA ARG A 154 4.53 -5.39 21.97
C ARG A 154 3.65 -6.20 22.93
N ARG A 155 2.31 -6.06 22.83
CA ARG A 155 1.35 -6.70 23.74
C ARG A 155 0.80 -8.01 23.21
N LEU A 156 0.74 -8.21 21.90
CA LEU A 156 0.16 -9.35 21.21
C LEU A 156 -1.32 -9.61 21.63
N ASP A 157 -2.05 -8.54 21.92
CA ASP A 157 -3.46 -8.58 22.36
C ASP A 157 -4.38 -7.85 21.38
N ILE A 158 -4.04 -7.85 20.09
CA ILE A 158 -4.78 -7.14 19.05
C ILE A 158 -6.15 -7.78 18.87
N LYS A 159 -7.18 -6.94 19.00
CA LYS A 159 -8.54 -7.28 18.57
C LYS A 159 -8.68 -7.05 17.06
N GLU A 160 -9.62 -7.73 16.46
CA GLU A 160 -9.88 -7.65 15.03
C GLU A 160 -10.19 -6.23 14.53
N GLU A 161 -10.97 -5.46 15.32
CA GLU A 161 -11.29 -4.07 14.98
C GLU A 161 -10.03 -3.19 14.93
N VAL A 162 -9.08 -3.45 15.82
CA VAL A 162 -7.80 -2.73 15.85
C VAL A 162 -6.92 -3.11 14.66
N TYR A 163 -6.92 -4.38 14.26
CA TYR A 163 -6.25 -4.81 13.04
C TYR A 163 -6.80 -4.09 11.81
N PHE A 164 -8.12 -4.07 11.64
CA PHE A 164 -8.74 -3.36 10.51
C PHE A 164 -8.41 -1.86 10.53
N GLU A 165 -8.38 -1.23 11.69
CA GLU A 165 -7.99 0.17 11.78
C GLU A 165 -6.51 0.41 11.42
N ILE A 166 -5.59 -0.47 11.84
CA ILE A 166 -4.18 -0.41 11.46
C ILE A 166 -4.02 -0.49 9.95
N ILE A 167 -4.60 -1.49 9.28
CA ILE A 167 -4.44 -1.65 7.83
C ILE A 167 -5.17 -0.56 7.04
N ARG A 168 -6.28 -0.02 7.58
CA ARG A 168 -6.97 1.13 7.00
C ARG A 168 -6.06 2.35 6.97
N GLN A 169 -5.42 2.65 8.10
CA GLN A 169 -4.53 3.80 8.22
C GLN A 169 -3.20 3.57 7.48
N LYS A 170 -2.50 2.47 7.74
CA LYS A 170 -1.15 2.23 7.22
C LYS A 170 -1.14 2.02 5.70
N THR A 171 -2.10 1.29 5.14
CA THR A 171 -2.07 0.85 3.74
C THR A 171 -3.19 1.46 2.91
N ALA A 172 -4.44 1.39 3.39
CA ALA A 172 -5.58 1.79 2.58
C ALA A 172 -5.71 3.31 2.43
N SER A 173 -5.24 4.11 3.37
CA SER A 173 -5.31 5.58 3.32
C SER A 173 -4.62 6.17 2.09
N LEU A 174 -3.43 5.69 1.72
CA LEU A 174 -2.72 6.19 0.54
C LEU A 174 -3.37 5.71 -0.77
N ILE A 175 -3.95 4.53 -0.80
CA ILE A 175 -4.71 4.02 -1.95
C ILE A 175 -6.01 4.82 -2.12
N ALA A 176 -6.69 5.14 -1.02
CA ALA A 176 -7.85 6.04 -0.99
C ALA A 176 -7.51 7.43 -1.52
N ALA A 177 -6.41 8.01 -1.02
CA ALA A 177 -5.92 9.30 -1.48
C ALA A 177 -5.55 9.27 -2.98
N ALA A 178 -4.94 8.19 -3.49
CA ALA A 178 -4.60 8.05 -4.91
C ALA A 178 -5.85 8.06 -5.80
N CYS A 179 -6.86 7.23 -5.48
CA CYS A 179 -8.11 7.17 -6.24
C CYS A 179 -8.89 8.48 -6.18
N CYS A 180 -8.97 9.08 -4.98
CA CYS A 180 -9.65 10.36 -4.79
C CYS A 180 -8.93 11.50 -5.50
N ALA A 181 -7.60 11.61 -5.38
CA ALA A 181 -6.80 12.66 -6.03
C ALA A 181 -6.93 12.58 -7.57
N GLY A 182 -6.93 11.38 -8.14
CA GLY A 182 -7.20 11.19 -9.55
C GLY A 182 -8.57 11.75 -9.95
N ALA A 183 -9.62 11.37 -9.25
CA ALA A 183 -10.99 11.80 -9.56
C ALA A 183 -11.19 13.32 -9.41
N VAL A 184 -10.69 13.94 -8.34
CA VAL A 184 -10.84 15.39 -8.12
C VAL A 184 -9.99 16.21 -9.08
N SER A 185 -8.95 15.64 -9.68
CA SER A 185 -8.13 16.32 -10.70
C SER A 185 -8.90 16.61 -12.00
N THR A 186 -9.98 15.88 -12.28
CA THR A 186 -10.83 16.03 -13.48
C THR A 186 -12.26 16.42 -13.15
N ALA A 187 -12.71 16.24 -11.90
CA ALA A 187 -14.03 16.65 -11.41
C ALA A 187 -13.92 17.48 -10.12
N PRO A 188 -13.24 18.65 -10.16
CA PRO A 188 -13.05 19.47 -8.97
C PRO A 188 -14.39 19.99 -8.43
N GLY A 189 -14.53 19.98 -7.09
CA GLY A 189 -15.73 20.48 -6.41
C GLY A 189 -16.92 19.52 -6.38
N ASN A 190 -16.77 18.29 -6.88
CA ASN A 190 -17.81 17.26 -6.76
C ASN A 190 -17.56 16.38 -5.53
N ASP A 191 -18.22 16.71 -4.42
CA ASP A 191 -18.06 16.00 -3.15
C ASP A 191 -18.55 14.55 -3.20
N GLU A 192 -19.57 14.24 -4.00
CA GLU A 192 -20.06 12.86 -4.16
C GLU A 192 -19.00 11.97 -4.84
N ILE A 193 -18.40 12.45 -5.94
CA ILE A 193 -17.30 11.76 -6.62
C ILE A 193 -16.10 11.63 -5.66
N ARG A 194 -15.75 12.70 -4.95
CA ARG A 194 -14.66 12.72 -3.97
C ARG A 194 -14.86 11.64 -2.92
N GLN A 195 -16.02 11.56 -2.29
CA GLN A 195 -16.33 10.58 -1.26
C GLN A 195 -16.35 9.15 -1.81
N ARG A 196 -17.00 8.94 -2.97
CA ARG A 196 -17.07 7.63 -3.61
C ARG A 196 -15.69 7.07 -3.95
N MET A 197 -14.83 7.88 -4.54
CA MET A 197 -13.50 7.44 -4.94
C MET A 197 -12.54 7.29 -3.76
N TRP A 198 -12.74 8.05 -2.68
CA TRP A 198 -12.06 7.78 -1.41
C TRP A 198 -12.42 6.40 -0.87
N LEU A 199 -13.72 6.11 -0.75
CA LEU A 199 -14.21 4.81 -0.27
C LEU A 199 -13.78 3.65 -1.18
N PHE A 200 -13.86 3.82 -2.50
CA PHE A 200 -13.36 2.83 -3.46
C PHE A 200 -11.89 2.48 -3.20
N GLY A 201 -11.05 3.50 -3.06
CA GLY A 201 -9.63 3.31 -2.79
C GLY A 201 -9.37 2.68 -1.43
N GLU A 202 -10.12 3.06 -0.39
CA GLU A 202 -10.03 2.47 0.94
C GLU A 202 -10.37 0.98 0.91
N LYS A 203 -11.51 0.60 0.31
CA LYS A 203 -11.92 -0.81 0.19
C LYS A 203 -10.91 -1.62 -0.63
N THR A 204 -10.38 -1.04 -1.70
CA THR A 204 -9.30 -1.63 -2.51
C THR A 204 -8.04 -1.88 -1.67
N GLY A 205 -7.64 -0.91 -0.85
CA GLY A 205 -6.47 -1.01 0.02
C GLY A 205 -6.63 -2.05 1.13
N MET A 206 -7.82 -2.13 1.72
CA MET A 206 -8.17 -3.16 2.70
C MET A 206 -8.05 -4.57 2.10
N ALA A 207 -8.67 -4.80 0.94
CA ALA A 207 -8.57 -6.09 0.24
C ALA A 207 -7.13 -6.43 -0.14
N PHE A 208 -6.37 -5.45 -0.60
CA PHE A 208 -4.96 -5.61 -0.94
C PHE A 208 -4.11 -6.04 0.27
N GLN A 209 -4.27 -5.39 1.43
CA GLN A 209 -3.48 -5.72 2.61
C GLN A 209 -3.82 -7.09 3.17
N ILE A 210 -5.12 -7.44 3.23
CA ILE A 210 -5.53 -8.78 3.68
C ILE A 210 -4.94 -9.86 2.75
N ARG A 211 -4.86 -9.60 1.44
CA ARG A 211 -4.18 -10.51 0.52
C ARG A 211 -2.69 -10.65 0.79
N ASP A 212 -2.01 -9.55 1.08
CA ASP A 212 -0.58 -9.59 1.45
C ASP A 212 -0.37 -10.45 2.73
N ASP A 213 -1.21 -10.28 3.74
CA ASP A 213 -1.14 -11.06 4.98
C ASP A 213 -1.37 -12.56 4.76
N LEU A 214 -2.24 -12.94 3.81
CA LEU A 214 -2.48 -14.35 3.43
C LEU A 214 -1.24 -15.01 2.83
N PHE A 215 -0.39 -14.26 2.11
CA PHE A 215 0.83 -14.82 1.53
C PHE A 215 1.81 -15.33 2.60
N ASP A 216 1.86 -14.72 3.77
CA ASP A 216 2.78 -15.10 4.84
C ASP A 216 2.50 -16.51 5.40
N PHE A 217 1.30 -17.03 5.19
CA PHE A 217 0.88 -18.37 5.60
C PHE A 217 0.91 -19.41 4.45
N GLY A 218 1.40 -19.05 3.26
CA GLY A 218 1.52 -19.98 2.13
C GLY A 218 0.19 -20.30 1.48
N ASP A 219 -0.69 -19.31 1.33
CA ASP A 219 -1.95 -19.44 0.60
C ASP A 219 -1.72 -19.75 -0.89
N ASP A 220 -0.55 -19.34 -1.43
CA ASP A 220 -0.02 -19.73 -2.74
C ASP A 220 1.48 -20.05 -2.63
N ASP A 221 2.00 -20.95 -3.47
CA ASP A 221 3.43 -21.24 -3.58
C ASP A 221 4.14 -20.13 -4.39
N ILE A 222 4.62 -19.13 -3.70
CA ILE A 222 5.21 -17.92 -4.28
C ILE A 222 6.73 -17.84 -4.13
N GLY A 223 7.36 -18.90 -3.61
CA GLY A 223 8.81 -18.97 -3.43
C GLY A 223 9.39 -17.97 -2.43
N LYS A 224 8.54 -17.26 -1.65
CA LYS A 224 8.99 -16.40 -0.54
C LYS A 224 9.09 -17.20 0.76
N PRO A 225 10.02 -16.84 1.66
CA PRO A 225 10.01 -17.39 3.01
C PRO A 225 8.68 -17.10 3.69
N LEU A 226 8.05 -18.12 4.25
CA LEU A 226 6.80 -17.99 5.01
C LEU A 226 7.09 -17.52 6.44
N GLY A 227 6.07 -16.94 7.08
CA GLY A 227 6.13 -16.57 8.49
C GLY A 227 7.00 -15.35 8.80
N ILE A 228 7.21 -14.45 7.85
CA ILE A 228 7.93 -13.19 8.08
C ILE A 228 7.17 -12.32 9.09
N ASP A 229 5.86 -12.17 8.92
CA ASP A 229 5.01 -11.42 9.85
C ASP A 229 5.00 -12.01 11.26
N ILE A 230 5.07 -13.36 11.36
CA ILE A 230 5.20 -14.04 12.65
C ILE A 230 6.54 -13.69 13.32
N LYS A 231 7.66 -13.68 12.57
CA LYS A 231 8.99 -13.31 13.07
C LYS A 231 9.03 -11.84 13.52
N GLU A 232 8.34 -10.97 12.84
CA GLU A 232 8.18 -9.55 13.15
C GLU A 232 7.12 -9.29 14.23
N LYS A 233 6.49 -10.34 14.75
CA LYS A 233 5.44 -10.29 15.79
C LYS A 233 4.21 -9.48 15.35
N LYS A 234 3.94 -9.43 14.06
CA LYS A 234 2.73 -8.84 13.50
C LYS A 234 1.55 -9.78 13.70
N MET A 235 0.48 -9.24 14.24
CA MET A 235 -0.78 -9.96 14.43
C MET A 235 -1.67 -9.71 13.21
N THR A 236 -1.61 -10.62 12.24
CA THR A 236 -2.40 -10.54 11.01
C THR A 236 -3.76 -11.21 11.17
N LEU A 237 -4.72 -10.91 10.29
CA LEU A 237 -6.10 -11.38 10.40
C LEU A 237 -6.24 -12.90 10.54
N PRO A 238 -5.52 -13.74 9.76
CA PRO A 238 -5.58 -15.18 9.91
C PRO A 238 -5.20 -15.65 11.33
N LEU A 239 -4.14 -15.08 11.89
CA LEU A 239 -3.65 -15.42 13.24
C LEU A 239 -4.60 -14.93 14.34
N ILE A 240 -5.15 -13.71 14.19
CA ILE A 240 -6.13 -13.15 15.16
C ILE A 240 -7.36 -14.04 15.22
N TYR A 241 -7.91 -14.43 14.08
CA TYR A 241 -9.05 -15.32 14.01
C TYR A 241 -8.75 -16.67 14.68
N ALA A 242 -7.64 -17.32 14.31
CA ALA A 242 -7.22 -18.59 14.87
C ALA A 242 -7.11 -18.54 16.42
N LEU A 243 -6.50 -17.48 16.95
CA LEU A 243 -6.37 -17.28 18.38
C LEU A 243 -7.71 -17.03 19.08
N ASN A 244 -8.67 -16.42 18.41
CA ASN A 244 -10.01 -16.18 18.97
C ASN A 244 -10.85 -17.45 19.03
N GLN A 245 -10.60 -18.42 18.13
CA GLN A 245 -11.28 -19.74 18.16
C GLN A 245 -10.60 -20.75 19.10
N ALA A 246 -9.36 -20.51 19.49
CA ALA A 246 -8.56 -21.46 20.28
C ALA A 246 -8.96 -21.50 21.74
N GLU A 247 -8.82 -22.69 22.36
CA GLU A 247 -8.89 -22.84 23.80
C GLU A 247 -7.81 -22.01 24.51
N ARG A 248 -8.09 -21.60 25.74
CA ARG A 248 -7.23 -20.70 26.52
C ARG A 248 -5.78 -21.21 26.69
N SER A 249 -5.60 -22.52 26.80
CA SER A 249 -4.28 -23.17 26.92
C SER A 249 -3.49 -23.03 25.61
N GLU A 250 -4.11 -23.34 24.50
CA GLU A 250 -3.51 -23.30 23.17
C GLU A 250 -3.22 -21.85 22.73
N ARG A 251 -4.18 -20.95 22.93
CA ARG A 251 -3.97 -19.52 22.71
C ARG A 251 -2.73 -19.00 23.43
N ARG A 252 -2.54 -19.35 24.71
CA ARG A 252 -1.35 -18.96 25.48
C ARG A 252 -0.07 -19.53 24.88
N ARG A 253 -0.10 -20.80 24.48
CA ARG A 253 1.03 -21.48 23.85
C ARG A 253 1.46 -20.79 22.56
N ILE A 254 0.53 -20.53 21.65
CA ILE A 254 0.81 -19.87 20.36
C ILE A 254 1.31 -18.44 20.58
N ILE A 255 0.68 -17.67 21.46
CA ILE A 255 1.16 -16.32 21.82
C ILE A 255 2.61 -16.37 22.37
N ASN A 256 2.94 -17.37 23.20
CA ASN A 256 4.31 -17.53 23.69
C ASN A 256 5.30 -17.81 22.55
N ILE A 257 4.93 -18.65 21.59
CA ILE A 257 5.77 -18.91 20.41
C ILE A 257 6.05 -17.61 19.63
N VAL A 258 5.00 -16.87 19.28
CA VAL A 258 5.15 -15.60 18.54
C VAL A 258 5.99 -14.60 19.33
N LYS A 259 5.81 -14.52 20.63
CA LYS A 259 6.53 -13.56 21.49
C LYS A 259 8.00 -13.88 21.68
N ASN A 260 8.34 -15.14 21.94
CA ASN A 260 9.62 -15.54 22.48
C ASN A 260 10.41 -16.53 21.60
N GLU A 261 9.74 -17.23 20.67
CA GLU A 261 10.33 -18.32 19.90
C GLU A 261 10.20 -18.15 18.38
N SER A 262 9.72 -16.99 17.91
CA SER A 262 9.53 -16.70 16.47
C SER A 262 10.84 -16.68 15.64
N HIS A 263 12.00 -16.74 16.30
CA HIS A 263 13.29 -16.89 15.64
C HIS A 263 13.60 -18.36 15.23
N LYS A 264 12.84 -19.34 15.72
CA LYS A 264 13.01 -20.76 15.45
C LYS A 264 12.11 -21.19 14.28
N PRO A 265 12.66 -21.67 13.15
CA PRO A 265 11.85 -22.03 11.98
C PRO A 265 10.75 -23.06 12.26
N GLU A 266 11.05 -24.08 13.08
CA GLU A 266 10.09 -25.12 13.48
C GLU A 266 8.91 -24.57 14.28
N LYS A 267 9.12 -23.49 15.05
CA LYS A 267 8.07 -22.81 15.81
C LYS A 267 7.22 -21.90 14.95
N VAL A 268 7.81 -21.27 13.95
CA VAL A 268 7.08 -20.50 12.93
C VAL A 268 6.15 -21.43 12.15
N GLU A 269 6.68 -22.60 11.72
CA GLU A 269 5.86 -23.60 11.02
C GLU A 269 4.70 -24.12 11.88
N GLU A 270 4.93 -24.32 13.19
CA GLU A 270 3.88 -24.71 14.15
C GLU A 270 2.75 -23.68 14.20
N VAL A 271 3.05 -22.37 14.18
CA VAL A 271 2.04 -21.29 14.11
C VAL A 271 1.31 -21.30 12.77
N ILE A 272 2.03 -21.49 11.66
CA ILE A 272 1.42 -21.56 10.33
C ILE A 272 0.42 -22.72 10.27
N GLN A 273 0.79 -23.91 10.73
CA GLN A 273 -0.10 -25.08 10.75
C GLN A 273 -1.32 -24.86 11.65
N PHE A 274 -1.13 -24.24 12.82
CA PHE A 274 -2.22 -23.86 13.71
C PHE A 274 -3.23 -22.95 13.00
N VAL A 275 -2.77 -21.91 12.30
CA VAL A 275 -3.62 -20.97 11.55
C VAL A 275 -4.37 -21.68 10.41
N ARG A 276 -3.70 -22.56 9.68
CA ARG A 276 -4.31 -23.36 8.59
C ARG A 276 -5.42 -24.26 9.10
N GLN A 277 -5.21 -24.94 10.23
CA GLN A 277 -6.17 -25.88 10.81
C GLN A 277 -7.36 -25.21 11.47
N SER A 278 -7.23 -23.97 11.89
CA SER A 278 -8.29 -23.21 12.59
C SER A 278 -9.31 -22.55 11.65
N GLY A 279 -9.14 -22.60 10.33
CA GLY A 279 -9.97 -21.86 9.37
C GLY A 279 -9.60 -20.37 9.25
N GLY A 280 -8.46 -19.94 9.80
CA GLY A 280 -8.03 -18.53 9.76
C GLY A 280 -7.77 -17.99 8.35
N LEU A 281 -7.30 -18.86 7.44
CA LEU A 281 -7.08 -18.48 6.04
C LEU A 281 -8.40 -18.26 5.29
N GLU A 282 -9.37 -19.15 5.47
CA GLU A 282 -10.71 -19.05 4.88
C GLU A 282 -11.41 -17.77 5.33
N TYR A 283 -11.38 -17.50 6.63
CA TYR A 283 -11.95 -16.28 7.20
C TYR A 283 -11.33 -15.01 6.60
N ALA A 284 -10.01 -14.94 6.53
CA ALA A 284 -9.32 -13.79 5.95
C ALA A 284 -9.60 -13.65 4.44
N ARG A 285 -9.70 -14.76 3.71
CA ARG A 285 -10.08 -14.78 2.29
C ARG A 285 -11.50 -14.25 2.07
N GLU A 286 -12.45 -14.66 2.90
CA GLU A 286 -13.83 -14.15 2.87
C GLU A 286 -13.87 -12.64 3.17
N ALA A 287 -13.11 -12.17 4.16
CA ALA A 287 -12.98 -10.75 4.47
C ALA A 287 -12.40 -9.96 3.29
N MET A 288 -11.35 -10.47 2.64
CA MET A 288 -10.76 -9.88 1.44
C MET A 288 -11.79 -9.76 0.30
N TYR A 289 -12.55 -10.84 0.03
CA TYR A 289 -13.56 -10.82 -1.01
C TYR A 289 -14.73 -9.88 -0.70
N ARG A 290 -15.12 -9.74 0.56
CA ARG A 290 -16.12 -8.76 0.99
C ARG A 290 -15.67 -7.35 0.68
N TYR A 291 -14.46 -6.94 1.08
CA TYR A 291 -13.92 -5.62 0.74
C TYR A 291 -13.78 -5.39 -0.76
N ARG A 292 -13.39 -6.42 -1.52
CA ARG A 292 -13.34 -6.35 -2.98
C ARG A 292 -14.71 -6.11 -3.58
N GLN A 293 -15.74 -6.80 -3.09
CA GLN A 293 -17.11 -6.62 -3.57
C GLN A 293 -17.64 -5.22 -3.24
N GLU A 294 -17.41 -4.72 -2.02
CA GLU A 294 -17.76 -3.35 -1.65
C GLU A 294 -17.10 -2.31 -2.58
N ALA A 295 -15.85 -2.54 -2.99
CA ALA A 295 -15.18 -1.68 -3.97
C ALA A 295 -15.82 -1.78 -5.37
N PHE A 296 -16.22 -2.98 -5.81
CA PHE A 296 -16.93 -3.14 -7.08
C PHE A 296 -18.27 -2.41 -7.09
N ASP A 297 -19.04 -2.51 -6.01
CA ASP A 297 -20.34 -1.83 -5.88
C ASP A 297 -20.20 -0.31 -6.02
N LEU A 298 -19.12 0.27 -5.48
CA LEU A 298 -18.81 1.69 -5.64
C LEU A 298 -18.46 2.08 -7.09
N LEU A 299 -17.77 1.19 -7.83
CA LEU A 299 -17.49 1.40 -9.25
C LEU A 299 -18.72 1.21 -10.13
N ASP A 300 -19.64 0.33 -9.77
CA ASP A 300 -20.84 0.05 -10.56
C ASP A 300 -21.80 1.24 -10.64
N ALA A 301 -21.69 2.18 -9.70
CA ALA A 301 -22.38 3.45 -9.75
C ALA A 301 -21.78 4.47 -10.73
N VAL A 302 -20.62 4.16 -11.36
CA VAL A 302 -19.97 5.00 -12.38
C VAL A 302 -20.30 4.44 -13.78
N PRO A 303 -20.55 5.27 -14.80
CA PRO A 303 -20.84 4.80 -16.16
C PRO A 303 -19.76 3.87 -16.71
N GLU A 304 -20.16 2.92 -17.55
CA GLU A 304 -19.23 1.99 -18.20
C GLU A 304 -18.20 2.71 -19.06
N SER A 305 -16.94 2.31 -18.89
CA SER A 305 -15.81 2.84 -19.66
C SER A 305 -14.62 1.88 -19.59
N SER A 306 -13.67 2.02 -20.51
CA SER A 306 -12.41 1.25 -20.46
C SER A 306 -11.63 1.51 -19.17
N ALA A 307 -11.67 2.73 -18.64
CA ALA A 307 -11.03 3.06 -17.36
C ALA A 307 -11.70 2.36 -16.18
N ARG A 308 -13.05 2.30 -16.15
CA ARG A 308 -13.79 1.56 -15.12
C ARG A 308 -13.42 0.08 -15.16
N GLN A 309 -13.40 -0.53 -16.37
CA GLN A 309 -13.01 -1.93 -16.50
C GLN A 309 -11.58 -2.15 -16.04
N SER A 310 -10.63 -1.27 -16.40
CA SER A 310 -9.24 -1.38 -15.94
C SER A 310 -9.09 -1.25 -14.42
N LEU A 311 -9.90 -0.43 -13.74
CA LEU A 311 -9.90 -0.37 -12.27
C LEU A 311 -10.43 -1.67 -11.65
N ARG A 312 -11.49 -2.26 -12.21
CA ARG A 312 -11.96 -3.60 -11.78
C ARG A 312 -10.88 -4.64 -11.96
N ASP A 313 -10.25 -4.65 -13.12
CA ASP A 313 -9.19 -5.58 -13.47
C ASP A 313 -7.96 -5.43 -12.59
N LEU A 314 -7.61 -4.18 -12.25
CA LEU A 314 -6.51 -3.91 -11.33
C LEU A 314 -6.81 -4.42 -9.92
N LEU A 315 -8.04 -4.24 -9.44
CA LEU A 315 -8.47 -4.75 -8.14
C LEU A 315 -8.43 -6.29 -8.12
N VAL A 316 -8.90 -6.96 -9.18
CA VAL A 316 -8.75 -8.42 -9.33
C VAL A 316 -7.28 -8.81 -9.34
N PHE A 317 -6.46 -8.12 -10.15
CA PHE A 317 -5.04 -8.40 -10.25
C PHE A 317 -4.32 -8.32 -8.90
N VAL A 318 -4.61 -7.30 -8.06
CA VAL A 318 -3.93 -7.14 -6.77
C VAL A 318 -4.46 -8.11 -5.70
N THR A 319 -5.68 -8.63 -5.84
CA THR A 319 -6.29 -9.58 -4.90
C THR A 319 -6.14 -11.05 -5.30
N GLU A 320 -5.91 -11.34 -6.59
CA GLU A 320 -5.77 -12.71 -7.11
C GLU A 320 -4.37 -13.00 -7.68
N ARG A 321 -3.43 -12.04 -7.56
CA ARG A 321 -2.07 -12.25 -8.05
C ARG A 321 -1.44 -13.49 -7.41
N LYS A 322 -0.88 -14.34 -8.26
CA LYS A 322 0.22 -15.22 -7.93
C LYS A 322 1.48 -14.40 -8.13
N LEU A 323 2.32 -14.29 -7.13
CA LEU A 323 3.55 -13.47 -7.22
C LEU A 323 4.54 -14.07 -8.20
#